data_25f78a5f0ea2bcac2ed55b6443932011
#
_entry.id   25f78a5f0ea2bcac2ed55b6443932011
#
_cell.length_a   1.000
_cell.length_b   1.000
_cell.length_c   1.000
_cell.angle_alpha   90.00
_cell.angle_beta   90.00
_cell.angle_gamma   90.00
#
_symmetry.space_group_name_H-M   'P 1'
#
loop_
_entity.id
_entity.type
_entity.pdbx_description
1 polymer ?
#
loop_
_entity_poly.entity_id
_entity_poly.type
_entity_poly.pdbx_seq_one_letter_code
_entity_poly.pdbx_strand_id
1 'polypeptide(L)'
;MGLGEPVTEPRAPLTVTPWQRGRFDARRGPSKVLFGRMYEDPEVELAAFRPASRVLSIASAGCTAMRLAAAGHRVVAIDINRDQLAYAAARLAGRPAVRGTAERVIGFARGFAPLVGWSRTRIAAFLELDDPATQAEVWRTELDTRRLRAAFTALFSVTALRAVYDSPFLAFLPRRLGAVLRARMARCFARHPNRTNP
;
A
#
# COMPACT_ATOMS: atom_id res chain seq x y z
N MET A 1 -21.84 49.26 -20.85
CA MET A 1 -21.18 47.93 -20.96
C MET A 1 -21.05 47.42 -19.53
N GLY A 2 -22.03 46.60 -19.10
CA GLY A 2 -22.08 46.05 -17.78
C GLY A 2 -21.25 44.75 -17.77
N LEU A 3 -20.24 44.68 -16.89
CA LEU A 3 -19.54 43.45 -16.62
C LEU A 3 -20.45 42.62 -15.71
N GLY A 4 -20.96 41.50 -16.26
CA GLY A 4 -21.77 40.54 -15.51
C GLY A 4 -20.94 39.96 -14.35
N GLU A 5 -21.51 39.98 -13.15
CA GLU A 5 -20.98 39.30 -11.99
C GLU A 5 -20.86 37.79 -12.26
N PRO A 6 -19.79 37.12 -11.81
CA PRO A 6 -19.67 35.66 -11.93
C PRO A 6 -20.76 35.01 -11.07
N VAL A 7 -21.62 34.24 -11.70
CA VAL A 7 -22.61 33.39 -11.03
C VAL A 7 -21.84 32.32 -10.24
N THR A 8 -21.75 32.51 -8.93
CA THR A 8 -21.24 31.49 -8.00
C THR A 8 -22.29 30.41 -7.85
N GLU A 9 -22.12 29.27 -8.54
CA GLU A 9 -22.94 28.11 -8.28
C GLU A 9 -22.84 27.69 -6.80
N PRO A 10 -23.96 27.38 -6.14
CA PRO A 10 -23.93 26.92 -4.75
C PRO A 10 -23.18 25.58 -4.68
N ARG A 11 -22.01 25.59 -4.07
CA ARG A 11 -21.27 24.37 -3.78
C ARG A 11 -22.14 23.45 -2.93
N ALA A 12 -22.48 22.27 -3.47
CA ALA A 12 -23.16 21.23 -2.71
C ALA A 12 -22.40 20.95 -1.41
N PRO A 13 -23.08 20.73 -0.28
CA PRO A 13 -22.43 20.44 0.98
C PRO A 13 -21.52 19.24 0.82
N LEU A 14 -20.25 19.39 1.19
CA LEU A 14 -19.25 18.34 1.14
C LEU A 14 -19.70 17.20 2.07
N THR A 15 -20.32 16.19 1.52
CA THR A 15 -20.68 14.99 2.29
C THR A 15 -19.41 14.32 2.78
N VAL A 16 -19.35 14.05 4.08
CA VAL A 16 -18.21 13.36 4.70
C VAL A 16 -18.07 11.98 4.07
N THR A 17 -16.95 11.76 3.37
CA THR A 17 -16.70 10.50 2.68
C THR A 17 -16.37 9.38 3.68
N PRO A 18 -16.54 8.10 3.31
CA PRO A 18 -16.13 6.97 4.14
C PRO A 18 -14.65 7.02 4.56
N TRP A 19 -13.77 7.50 3.68
CA TRP A 19 -12.36 7.68 3.93
C TRP A 19 -12.07 8.72 5.02
N GLN A 20 -12.80 9.83 5.03
CA GLN A 20 -12.69 10.84 6.09
C GLN A 20 -13.08 10.27 7.46
N ARG A 21 -13.90 9.22 7.49
CA ARG A 21 -14.28 8.47 8.69
C ARG A 21 -13.35 7.28 8.98
N GLY A 22 -12.23 7.14 8.27
CA GLY A 22 -11.29 6.05 8.46
C GLY A 22 -11.84 4.67 8.09
N ARG A 23 -12.75 4.61 7.13
CA ARG A 23 -13.33 3.36 6.66
C ARG A 23 -12.68 2.91 5.37
N PHE A 24 -12.32 1.64 5.30
CA PHE A 24 -11.90 0.98 4.06
C PHE A 24 -13.09 0.76 3.13
N ASP A 25 -14.25 0.48 3.73
CA ASP A 25 -15.56 0.34 3.08
C ASP A 25 -16.59 1.15 3.88
N ALA A 26 -17.47 1.88 3.17
CA ALA A 26 -18.58 2.66 3.74
C ALA A 26 -19.48 1.85 4.67
N ARG A 27 -19.55 0.54 4.48
CA ARG A 27 -20.44 -0.38 5.19
C ARG A 27 -19.86 -0.95 6.49
N ARG A 28 -18.58 -0.67 6.83
CA ARG A 28 -17.89 -1.38 7.92
C ARG A 28 -17.29 -0.44 8.97
N GLY A 29 -17.90 -0.46 10.14
CA GLY A 29 -17.34 -0.05 11.43
C GLY A 29 -16.88 1.40 11.61
N PRO A 30 -16.37 1.74 12.79
CA PRO A 30 -15.90 3.08 13.13
C PRO A 30 -14.58 3.41 12.41
N SER A 31 -14.21 4.70 12.43
CA SER A 31 -12.91 5.15 11.97
C SER A 31 -11.77 4.44 12.71
N LYS A 32 -10.67 4.17 12.02
CA LYS A 32 -9.54 3.41 12.57
C LYS A 32 -8.26 3.65 11.78
N VAL A 33 -7.13 3.30 12.37
CA VAL A 33 -5.84 3.24 11.68
C VAL A 33 -5.86 2.12 10.65
N LEU A 34 -5.74 2.48 9.37
CA LEU A 34 -5.72 1.55 8.25
C LEU A 34 -4.33 0.93 8.06
N PHE A 35 -3.30 1.78 8.11
CA PHE A 35 -1.91 1.41 7.89
C PHE A 35 -1.09 1.71 9.13
N GLY A 36 -0.48 0.70 9.73
CA GLY A 36 0.47 0.85 10.83
C GLY A 36 1.88 1.19 10.34
N ARG A 37 2.23 0.76 9.13
CA ARG A 37 3.45 1.09 8.40
C ARG A 37 3.16 1.25 6.92
N MET A 38 4.02 1.99 6.21
CA MET A 38 4.02 1.98 4.75
C MET A 38 4.94 0.88 4.23
N TYR A 39 4.58 0.38 3.05
CA TYR A 39 5.30 -0.66 2.32
C TYR A 39 5.84 -0.11 0.99
N GLU A 40 6.01 1.21 0.95
CA GLU A 40 6.60 1.95 -0.16
C GLU A 40 8.05 2.26 0.19
N ASP A 41 8.91 2.29 -0.83
CA ASP A 41 10.31 2.65 -0.68
C ASP A 41 10.48 4.17 -0.78
N PRO A 42 10.78 4.88 0.32
CA PRO A 42 10.95 6.32 0.31
C PRO A 42 12.23 6.79 -0.43
N GLU A 43 13.14 5.89 -0.74
CA GLU A 43 14.35 6.23 -1.49
C GLU A 43 14.02 6.60 -2.96
N VAL A 44 12.86 6.14 -3.47
CA VAL A 44 12.35 6.55 -4.80
C VAL A 44 12.05 8.05 -4.81
N GLU A 45 11.33 8.55 -3.81
CA GLU A 45 11.02 9.96 -3.67
C GLU A 45 12.27 10.79 -3.38
N LEU A 46 13.17 10.28 -2.54
CA LEU A 46 14.43 10.96 -2.24
C LEU A 46 15.30 11.12 -3.48
N ALA A 47 15.34 10.12 -4.35
CA ALA A 47 16.07 10.21 -5.62
C ALA A 47 15.43 11.16 -6.63
N ALA A 48 14.09 11.34 -6.56
CA ALA A 48 13.35 12.18 -7.49
C ALA A 48 13.34 13.67 -7.10
N PHE A 49 13.41 13.99 -5.81
CA PHE A 49 13.31 15.36 -5.33
C PHE A 49 14.68 16.05 -5.25
N ARG A 50 14.70 17.34 -5.59
CA ARG A 50 15.89 18.18 -5.35
C ARG A 50 16.09 18.38 -3.85
N PRO A 51 17.33 18.50 -3.35
CA PRO A 51 17.59 18.81 -1.94
C PRO A 51 16.77 19.99 -1.43
N ALA A 52 16.35 19.95 -0.15
CA ALA A 52 15.58 21.01 0.53
C ALA A 52 14.24 21.38 -0.14
N SER A 53 13.64 20.50 -0.92
CA SER A 53 12.35 20.73 -1.58
C SER A 53 11.21 20.88 -0.57
N ARG A 54 10.14 21.58 -1.01
CA ARG A 54 8.84 21.56 -0.33
C ARG A 54 8.02 20.43 -0.91
N VAL A 55 7.61 19.50 -0.08
CA VAL A 55 6.91 18.28 -0.49
C VAL A 55 5.54 18.21 0.16
N LEU A 56 4.50 17.97 -0.65
CA LEU A 56 3.18 17.57 -0.18
C LEU A 56 3.11 16.03 -0.28
N SER A 57 2.86 15.36 0.85
CA SER A 57 2.79 13.91 0.94
C SER A 57 1.47 13.46 1.53
N ILE A 58 0.95 12.31 1.07
CA ILE A 58 -0.13 11.63 1.79
C ILE A 58 0.48 11.04 3.07
N ALA A 59 -0.15 11.35 4.22
CA ALA A 59 0.41 10.96 5.51
C ALA A 59 0.45 9.44 5.67
N SER A 60 -0.63 8.73 5.34
CA SER A 60 -0.73 7.31 5.59
C SER A 60 -0.19 6.93 6.98
N ALA A 61 0.81 6.06 7.09
CA ALA A 61 1.47 5.75 8.37
C ALA A 61 2.57 6.75 8.76
N GLY A 62 2.87 7.75 7.94
CA GLY A 62 3.89 8.77 8.15
C GLY A 62 5.32 8.35 7.78
N CYS A 63 5.56 7.10 7.35
CA CYS A 63 6.93 6.60 7.11
C CYS A 63 7.68 7.43 6.06
N THR A 64 7.10 7.61 4.87
CA THR A 64 7.68 8.38 3.78
C THR A 64 7.85 9.85 4.17
N ALA A 65 6.80 10.47 4.75
CA ALA A 65 6.85 11.86 5.19
C ALA A 65 7.98 12.12 6.22
N MET A 66 8.13 11.22 7.20
CA MET A 66 9.20 11.31 8.21
C MET A 66 10.58 11.11 7.60
N ARG A 67 10.72 10.16 6.66
CA ARG A 67 12.01 9.91 5.99
C ARG A 67 12.44 11.10 5.13
N LEU A 68 11.51 11.71 4.39
CA LEU A 68 11.75 12.93 3.62
C LEU A 68 12.12 14.11 4.52
N ALA A 69 11.40 14.29 5.64
CA ALA A 69 11.72 15.33 6.62
C ALA A 69 13.11 15.14 7.24
N ALA A 70 13.48 13.90 7.58
CA ALA A 70 14.81 13.56 8.08
C ALA A 70 15.93 13.82 7.05
N ALA A 71 15.62 13.78 5.77
CA ALA A 71 16.54 14.15 4.68
C ALA A 71 16.59 15.65 4.37
N GLY A 72 15.95 16.50 5.18
CA GLY A 72 16.00 17.96 5.06
C GLY A 72 14.96 18.59 4.15
N HIS A 73 13.95 17.82 3.70
CA HIS A 73 12.82 18.39 2.97
C HIS A 73 11.80 19.06 3.90
N ARG A 74 11.11 20.09 3.41
CA ARG A 74 9.95 20.68 4.09
C ARG A 74 8.69 19.92 3.72
N VAL A 75 8.22 19.04 4.59
CA VAL A 75 7.10 18.15 4.28
C VAL A 75 5.81 18.64 4.93
N VAL A 76 4.74 18.72 4.12
CA VAL A 76 3.37 18.85 4.58
C VAL A 76 2.67 17.52 4.32
N ALA A 77 2.33 16.80 5.38
CA ALA A 77 1.62 15.53 5.31
C ALA A 77 0.12 15.75 5.48
N ILE A 78 -0.68 15.23 4.56
CA ILE A 78 -2.15 15.32 4.58
C ILE A 78 -2.76 13.93 4.52
N ASP A 79 -3.95 13.75 5.09
CA ASP A 79 -4.75 12.55 4.93
C ASP A 79 -6.23 12.88 5.07
N ILE A 80 -7.08 12.21 4.30
CA ILE A 80 -8.54 12.33 4.43
C ILE A 80 -9.07 11.57 5.65
N ASN A 81 -8.32 10.58 6.13
CA ASN A 81 -8.60 9.84 7.34
C ASN A 81 -7.94 10.52 8.54
N ARG A 82 -8.74 11.17 9.37
CA ARG A 82 -8.25 11.90 10.56
C ARG A 82 -7.51 11.02 11.56
N ASP A 83 -7.95 9.76 11.74
CA ASP A 83 -7.28 8.83 12.66
C ASP A 83 -5.90 8.43 12.14
N GLN A 84 -5.79 8.28 10.82
CA GLN A 84 -4.51 8.01 10.17
C GLN A 84 -3.55 9.20 10.32
N LEU A 85 -4.05 10.42 10.14
CA LEU A 85 -3.26 11.65 10.33
C LEU A 85 -2.81 11.81 11.79
N ALA A 86 -3.73 11.61 12.75
CA ALA A 86 -3.40 11.65 14.18
C ALA A 86 -2.38 10.58 14.57
N TYR A 87 -2.50 9.39 13.99
CA TYR A 87 -1.54 8.31 14.17
C TYR A 87 -0.15 8.67 13.62
N ALA A 88 -0.06 9.23 12.40
CA ALA A 88 1.20 9.67 11.83
C ALA A 88 1.87 10.77 12.68
N ALA A 89 1.08 11.72 13.18
CA ALA A 89 1.57 12.75 14.11
C ALA A 89 2.08 12.16 15.43
N ALA A 90 1.39 11.16 16.00
CA ALA A 90 1.83 10.47 17.19
C ALA A 90 3.16 9.71 16.99
N ARG A 91 3.34 9.10 15.81
CA ARG A 91 4.62 8.45 15.44
C ARG A 91 5.75 9.46 15.32
N LEU A 92 5.49 10.61 14.69
CA LEU A 92 6.47 11.71 14.60
C LEU A 92 6.88 12.19 16.01
N ALA A 93 5.97 12.17 16.99
CA ALA A 93 6.24 12.45 18.40
C ALA A 93 6.89 11.27 19.16
N GLY A 94 7.39 10.23 18.48
CA GLY A 94 8.12 9.12 19.07
C GLY A 94 7.27 7.95 19.56
N ARG A 95 5.96 7.94 19.32
CA ARG A 95 5.13 6.76 19.68
C ARG A 95 5.46 5.56 18.79
N PRO A 96 5.46 4.33 19.35
CA PRO A 96 5.74 3.13 18.58
C PRO A 96 4.69 2.87 17.50
N ALA A 97 5.10 2.16 16.44
CA ALA A 97 4.18 1.72 15.41
C ALA A 97 3.22 0.65 15.95
N VAL A 98 1.94 0.77 15.57
CA VAL A 98 0.92 -0.23 15.91
C VAL A 98 0.48 -0.99 14.66
N ARG A 99 -0.20 -2.12 14.84
CA ARG A 99 -0.81 -2.86 13.74
C ARG A 99 -2.12 -2.20 13.31
N GLY A 100 -2.16 -1.65 12.11
CA GLY A 100 -3.38 -1.19 11.47
C GLY A 100 -4.20 -2.32 10.85
N THR A 101 -5.22 -1.96 10.08
CA THR A 101 -6.08 -2.94 9.40
C THR A 101 -5.31 -3.73 8.35
N ALA A 102 -4.44 -3.06 7.57
CA ALA A 102 -3.63 -3.70 6.54
C ALA A 102 -2.72 -4.79 7.12
N GLU A 103 -2.00 -4.50 8.20
CA GLU A 103 -1.11 -5.48 8.85
C GLU A 103 -1.86 -6.68 9.41
N ARG A 104 -3.10 -6.49 9.90
CA ARG A 104 -3.95 -7.60 10.37
C ARG A 104 -4.36 -8.49 9.22
N VAL A 105 -4.78 -7.92 8.09
CA VAL A 105 -5.14 -8.67 6.87
C VAL A 105 -3.93 -9.43 6.32
N ILE A 106 -2.77 -8.78 6.22
CA ILE A 106 -1.53 -9.43 5.79
C ILE A 106 -1.13 -10.55 6.77
N GLY A 107 -1.24 -10.30 8.09
CA GLY A 107 -0.96 -11.30 9.11
C GLY A 107 -1.87 -12.53 9.00
N PHE A 108 -3.16 -12.32 8.75
CA PHE A 108 -4.11 -13.39 8.48
C PHE A 108 -3.72 -14.16 7.20
N ALA A 109 -3.46 -13.46 6.10
CA ALA A 109 -3.07 -14.09 4.83
C ALA A 109 -1.77 -14.92 4.96
N ARG A 110 -0.81 -14.45 5.76
CA ARG A 110 0.43 -15.21 6.06
C ARG A 110 0.15 -16.56 6.72
N GLY A 111 -0.92 -16.70 7.51
CA GLY A 111 -1.34 -17.98 8.10
C GLY A 111 -1.67 -19.05 7.05
N PHE A 112 -2.08 -18.64 5.85
CA PHE A 112 -2.40 -19.53 4.75
C PHE A 112 -1.22 -19.80 3.79
N ALA A 113 -0.08 -19.14 3.98
CA ALA A 113 1.09 -19.31 3.14
C ALA A 113 1.56 -20.76 2.96
N PRO A 114 1.55 -21.62 4.02
CA PRO A 114 1.91 -23.03 3.86
C PRO A 114 1.01 -23.80 2.90
N LEU A 115 -0.28 -23.44 2.79
CA LEU A 115 -1.23 -24.11 1.90
C LEU A 115 -0.88 -23.94 0.41
N VAL A 116 -0.20 -22.83 0.08
CA VAL A 116 0.27 -22.55 -1.28
C VAL A 116 1.72 -23.00 -1.51
N GLY A 117 2.32 -23.70 -0.54
CA GLY A 117 3.69 -24.23 -0.62
C GLY A 117 4.76 -23.28 -0.05
N TRP A 118 4.36 -22.19 0.62
CA TRP A 118 5.26 -21.20 1.21
C TRP A 118 5.50 -21.50 2.69
N SER A 119 6.33 -22.52 2.98
CA SER A 119 6.78 -22.76 4.36
C SER A 119 7.67 -21.62 4.85
N ARG A 120 7.72 -21.42 6.17
CA ARG A 120 8.59 -20.38 6.79
C ARG A 120 10.05 -20.57 6.38
N THR A 121 10.54 -21.80 6.41
CA THR A 121 11.94 -22.14 6.05
C THR A 121 12.22 -21.81 4.59
N ARG A 122 11.30 -22.16 3.67
CA ARG A 122 11.45 -21.89 2.24
C ARG A 122 11.47 -20.40 1.94
N ILE A 123 10.56 -19.64 2.56
CA ILE A 123 10.53 -18.19 2.38
C ILE A 123 11.77 -17.54 3.01
N ALA A 124 12.20 -17.96 4.19
CA ALA A 124 13.43 -17.44 4.80
C ALA A 124 14.65 -17.68 3.90
N ALA A 125 14.82 -18.91 3.39
CA ALA A 125 15.91 -19.25 2.47
C ALA A 125 15.84 -18.42 1.17
N PHE A 126 14.65 -18.18 0.63
CA PHE A 126 14.48 -17.33 -0.56
C PHE A 126 14.87 -15.88 -0.30
N LEU A 127 14.51 -15.33 0.87
CA LEU A 127 14.83 -13.95 1.22
C LEU A 127 16.33 -13.71 1.45
N GLU A 128 17.10 -14.76 1.74
CA GLU A 128 18.56 -14.69 1.89
C GLU A 128 19.31 -14.72 0.54
N LEU A 129 18.63 -14.94 -0.57
CA LEU A 129 19.24 -14.92 -1.89
C LEU A 129 19.57 -13.48 -2.32
N ASP A 130 20.78 -13.30 -2.88
CA ASP A 130 21.26 -12.03 -3.40
C ASP A 130 21.41 -11.99 -4.92
N ASP A 131 21.48 -13.16 -5.56
CA ASP A 131 21.60 -13.25 -7.02
C ASP A 131 20.21 -13.24 -7.68
N PRO A 132 19.88 -12.22 -8.48
CA PRO A 132 18.58 -12.13 -9.14
C PRO A 132 18.27 -13.31 -10.09
N ALA A 133 19.29 -13.93 -10.71
CA ALA A 133 19.06 -15.08 -11.57
C ALA A 133 18.59 -16.30 -10.76
N THR A 134 19.25 -16.56 -9.65
CA THR A 134 18.87 -17.60 -8.69
C THR A 134 17.49 -17.33 -8.09
N GLN A 135 17.21 -16.08 -7.71
CA GLN A 135 15.88 -15.68 -7.20
C GLN A 135 14.77 -15.94 -8.23
N ALA A 136 14.99 -15.56 -9.48
CA ALA A 136 14.02 -15.77 -10.55
C ALA A 136 13.76 -17.27 -10.79
N GLU A 137 14.80 -18.09 -10.72
CA GLU A 137 14.69 -19.54 -10.87
C GLU A 137 13.91 -20.17 -9.70
N VAL A 138 14.27 -19.88 -8.46
CA VAL A 138 13.55 -20.36 -7.26
C VAL A 138 12.08 -19.88 -7.27
N TRP A 139 11.85 -18.63 -7.66
CA TRP A 139 10.48 -18.13 -7.83
C TRP A 139 9.69 -18.99 -8.81
N ARG A 140 10.26 -19.24 -10.00
CA ARG A 140 9.60 -19.97 -11.08
C ARG A 140 9.34 -21.44 -10.75
N THR A 141 10.29 -22.11 -10.09
CA THR A 141 10.25 -23.55 -9.84
C THR A 141 9.60 -23.95 -8.53
N GLU A 142 9.77 -23.11 -7.48
CA GLU A 142 9.37 -23.50 -6.13
C GLU A 142 8.25 -22.63 -5.54
N LEU A 143 8.24 -21.31 -5.83
CA LEU A 143 7.34 -20.40 -5.15
C LEU A 143 6.08 -20.07 -5.98
N ASP A 144 6.17 -19.91 -7.30
CA ASP A 144 5.01 -19.66 -8.17
C ASP A 144 4.24 -20.95 -8.48
N THR A 145 3.81 -21.64 -7.43
CA THR A 145 3.11 -22.93 -7.51
C THR A 145 1.72 -22.80 -8.17
N ARG A 146 1.18 -23.91 -8.67
CA ARG A 146 -0.21 -23.96 -9.16
C ARG A 146 -1.20 -23.51 -8.07
N ARG A 147 -0.95 -23.88 -6.81
CA ARG A 147 -1.80 -23.48 -5.67
C ARG A 147 -1.73 -21.96 -5.43
N LEU A 148 -0.54 -21.36 -5.49
CA LEU A 148 -0.40 -19.91 -5.40
C LEU A 148 -1.16 -19.21 -6.53
N ARG A 149 -1.04 -19.69 -7.76
CA ARG A 149 -1.75 -19.13 -8.92
C ARG A 149 -3.26 -19.17 -8.74
N ALA A 150 -3.78 -20.30 -8.28
CA ALA A 150 -5.20 -20.44 -7.96
C ALA A 150 -5.64 -19.52 -6.83
N ALA A 151 -4.86 -19.44 -5.75
CA ALA A 151 -5.12 -18.53 -4.62
C ALA A 151 -5.13 -17.07 -5.06
N PHE A 152 -4.16 -16.62 -5.86
CA PHE A 152 -4.15 -15.25 -6.42
C PHE A 152 -5.33 -14.99 -7.33
N THR A 153 -5.72 -15.97 -8.16
CA THR A 153 -6.89 -15.82 -9.03
C THR A 153 -8.18 -15.68 -8.22
N ALA A 154 -8.35 -16.47 -7.16
CA ALA A 154 -9.52 -16.41 -6.29
C ALA A 154 -9.53 -15.10 -5.46
N LEU A 155 -8.42 -14.77 -4.81
CA LEU A 155 -8.30 -13.63 -3.90
C LEU A 155 -8.45 -12.28 -4.63
N PHE A 156 -7.90 -12.19 -5.83
CA PHE A 156 -7.97 -10.99 -6.67
C PHE A 156 -9.05 -11.08 -7.77
N SER A 157 -10.02 -11.97 -7.58
CA SER A 157 -11.22 -12.00 -8.43
C SER A 157 -12.09 -10.77 -8.20
N VAL A 158 -12.85 -10.38 -9.20
CA VAL A 158 -13.82 -9.26 -9.08
C VAL A 158 -14.79 -9.51 -7.93
N THR A 159 -15.22 -10.75 -7.72
CA THR A 159 -16.13 -11.13 -6.64
C THR A 159 -15.51 -10.91 -5.27
N ALA A 160 -14.27 -11.37 -5.05
CA ALA A 160 -13.56 -11.17 -3.79
C ALA A 160 -13.27 -9.68 -3.53
N LEU A 161 -12.86 -8.94 -4.56
CA LEU A 161 -12.57 -7.52 -4.45
C LEU A 161 -13.83 -6.69 -4.18
N ARG A 162 -14.99 -7.05 -4.71
CA ARG A 162 -16.29 -6.42 -4.38
C ARG A 162 -16.68 -6.55 -2.92
N ALA A 163 -16.18 -7.54 -2.22
CA ALA A 163 -16.40 -7.68 -0.79
C ALA A 163 -15.62 -6.65 0.04
N VAL A 164 -14.58 -6.04 -0.54
CA VAL A 164 -13.65 -5.14 0.15
C VAL A 164 -13.71 -3.71 -0.37
N TYR A 165 -13.91 -3.53 -1.69
CA TYR A 165 -13.85 -2.23 -2.38
C TYR A 165 -15.18 -1.88 -3.03
N ASP A 166 -15.45 -0.59 -3.14
CA ASP A 166 -16.60 -0.08 -3.87
C ASP A 166 -16.45 -0.26 -5.39
N SER A 167 -17.59 -0.43 -6.06
CA SER A 167 -17.67 -0.74 -7.46
C SER A 167 -16.91 0.23 -8.39
N PRO A 168 -16.94 1.57 -8.20
CA PRO A 168 -16.20 2.51 -9.04
C PRO A 168 -14.70 2.28 -9.04
N PHE A 169 -14.11 1.95 -7.89
CA PHE A 169 -12.66 1.65 -7.80
C PHE A 169 -12.28 0.41 -8.62
N LEU A 170 -13.14 -0.59 -8.65
CA LEU A 170 -12.87 -1.85 -9.37
C LEU A 170 -12.80 -1.68 -10.88
N ALA A 171 -13.43 -0.63 -11.44
CA ALA A 171 -13.36 -0.33 -12.85
C ALA A 171 -11.95 0.03 -13.34
N PHE A 172 -11.10 0.52 -12.45
CA PHE A 172 -9.70 0.88 -12.75
C PHE A 172 -8.73 -0.28 -12.58
N LEU A 173 -9.15 -1.41 -12.02
CA LEU A 173 -8.28 -2.55 -11.80
C LEU A 173 -8.19 -3.44 -13.06
N PRO A 174 -7.00 -4.01 -13.35
CA PRO A 174 -6.86 -4.99 -14.41
C PRO A 174 -7.77 -6.20 -14.19
N ARG A 175 -8.43 -6.67 -15.24
CA ARG A 175 -9.32 -7.85 -15.16
C ARG A 175 -8.65 -9.10 -14.56
N ARG A 176 -7.32 -9.23 -14.74
CA ARG A 176 -6.51 -10.33 -14.20
C ARG A 176 -5.49 -9.81 -13.19
N LEU A 177 -5.95 -9.05 -12.19
CA LEU A 177 -5.09 -8.39 -11.21
C LEU A 177 -4.11 -9.37 -10.55
N GLY A 178 -4.54 -10.55 -10.15
CA GLY A 178 -3.67 -11.57 -9.56
C GLY A 178 -2.52 -12.00 -10.48
N ALA A 179 -2.75 -12.13 -11.79
CA ALA A 179 -1.69 -12.43 -12.74
C ALA A 179 -0.72 -11.26 -12.93
N VAL A 180 -1.25 -10.03 -12.97
CA VAL A 180 -0.43 -8.81 -13.05
C VAL A 180 0.49 -8.68 -11.84
N LEU A 181 -0.04 -8.88 -10.63
CA LEU A 181 0.75 -8.83 -9.40
C LEU A 181 1.86 -9.89 -9.39
N ARG A 182 1.54 -11.14 -9.73
CA ARG A 182 2.55 -12.20 -9.81
C ARG A 182 3.63 -11.91 -10.85
N ALA A 183 3.25 -11.37 -12.01
CA ALA A 183 4.22 -10.96 -13.03
C ALA A 183 5.12 -9.80 -12.56
N ARG A 184 4.59 -8.88 -11.74
CA ARG A 184 5.40 -7.82 -11.11
C ARG A 184 6.37 -8.41 -10.09
N MET A 185 5.93 -9.32 -9.23
CA MET A 185 6.80 -10.03 -8.27
C MET A 185 7.94 -10.75 -9.00
N ALA A 186 7.62 -11.52 -10.04
CA ALA A 186 8.63 -12.22 -10.85
C ALA A 186 9.68 -11.27 -11.45
N ARG A 187 9.24 -10.12 -11.98
CA ARG A 187 10.16 -9.10 -12.51
C ARG A 187 11.02 -8.46 -11.42
N CYS A 188 10.45 -8.22 -10.25
CA CYS A 188 11.17 -7.67 -9.11
C CYS A 188 12.29 -8.61 -8.68
N PHE A 189 11.99 -9.89 -8.46
CA PHE A 189 12.98 -10.91 -8.09
C PHE A 189 14.07 -11.13 -9.14
N ALA A 190 13.74 -10.94 -10.43
CA ALA A 190 14.72 -11.05 -11.50
C ALA A 190 15.63 -9.83 -11.68
N ARG A 191 15.40 -8.73 -10.94
CA ARG A 191 16.12 -7.48 -11.12
C ARG A 191 16.81 -6.96 -9.86
N HIS A 192 16.27 -7.31 -8.70
CA HIS A 192 16.72 -6.74 -7.43
C HIS A 192 17.08 -7.85 -6.43
N PRO A 193 18.28 -7.78 -5.82
CA PRO A 193 18.65 -8.69 -4.75
C PRO A 193 17.70 -8.59 -3.55
N ASN A 194 17.26 -9.71 -2.99
CA ASN A 194 16.32 -9.70 -1.87
C ASN A 194 16.87 -9.02 -0.60
N ARG A 195 18.17 -9.18 -0.32
CA ARG A 195 18.80 -8.63 0.90
C ARG A 195 18.93 -7.12 0.89
N THR A 196 19.00 -6.51 -0.28
CA THR A 196 19.13 -5.05 -0.44
C THR A 196 17.83 -4.39 -0.88
N ASN A 197 16.79 -5.17 -1.10
CA ASN A 197 15.46 -4.64 -1.41
C ASN A 197 14.75 -4.30 -0.09
N PRO A 198 14.43 -3.02 0.16
CA PRO A 198 13.85 -2.53 1.41
C PRO A 198 12.43 -3.06 1.69
#